data_2756144fdb815c251f0cc31aab7b8be9
#
_entry.id   2756144fdb815c251f0cc31aab7b8be9
#
_cell.length_a   1.000
_cell.length_b   1.000
_cell.length_c   1.000
_cell.angle_alpha   90.00
_cell.angle_beta   90.00
_cell.angle_gamma   90.00
#
_symmetry.space_group_name_H-M   'P 1'
#
loop_
_entity.id
_entity.type
_entity.pdbx_description
1 polymer ?
#
loop_
_entity_poly.entity_id
_entity_poly.type
_entity_poly.pdbx_seq_one_letter_code
_entity_poly.pdbx_strand_id
1 'polypeptide(L)'
;MDPATSHGCRPAALLFALALSLVSFVPLPLHAATTADPALKSRAARFLSLVNASYQALSTVTQRAQWEAVTDVSPEHDAAAAAAAKAQAAFNGNPAVITEARALLEHADEFDSLTVRQLERVLLNAAEGPMTNPALVADRIDAETRQASTLNGFTFMLDGKPISANEIDDRLVKLTDLAQRRAVWEASKLSGPALKPGLVKLQGLRNGVARELGYHDYFALQVASHDMTTDEMLRMHEYFLRELKPLYAQLYTWVKYELAKKYGQPVPKRIPAHWIPNRWSQEWNGMVASASMDSVFRGHDAEWVVRTAERFWESVGLEPLPASFWKNSDLYPVPAGDPRKKNTHASCWHVDLDHDIRSLQSVEPNEEWFGTAHHELGHGHYFLAYTRPEVPPLLRLGASPAFHEGIAGLGEVAARQTPYLESLGLLPPGGKAADIAPLLRDALATLPFMFWASGTMTHWEADVYAHDLPPDQWNARWWQYVLEYQGIEPPAPRGEEFCDAATKTHINDTPAYYYSYAIATVLQYQLHDHIARIVLHQDPRFCNYAGHPEVGAFLDGMLKQGDTRDWRTVLRGATGEELSTRAMVEYYRPLLAWLTKQNRGRTIGWE
;
A
#
# COMPACT_ATOMS: atom_id res chain seq x y z
N MET A 1 -14.20 -47.80 -62.64
CA MET A 1 -13.23 -48.34 -63.60
C MET A 1 -11.89 -48.45 -62.92
N ASP A 2 -11.61 -49.63 -62.47
CA ASP A 2 -10.31 -50.21 -62.15
C ASP A 2 -9.44 -50.35 -63.41
N PRO A 3 -8.18 -50.74 -63.46
CA PRO A 3 -7.32 -51.28 -62.37
C PRO A 3 -5.82 -50.87 -62.37
N ALA A 4 -5.19 -51.16 -61.23
CA ALA A 4 -3.99 -51.96 -61.00
C ALA A 4 -2.66 -51.64 -61.78
N THR A 5 -1.56 -51.51 -61.01
CA THR A 5 -0.49 -52.54 -61.09
C THR A 5 0.46 -52.42 -59.86
N SER A 6 0.65 -53.60 -59.31
CA SER A 6 1.62 -53.97 -58.26
C SER A 6 3.06 -53.92 -58.75
N HIS A 7 4.04 -53.60 -57.92
CA HIS A 7 5.35 -54.28 -57.92
C HIS A 7 5.96 -54.23 -56.51
N GLY A 8 6.16 -55.41 -55.97
CA GLY A 8 6.86 -55.65 -54.73
C GLY A 8 8.39 -55.54 -54.87
N CYS A 9 9.03 -55.21 -53.79
CA CYS A 9 10.44 -55.51 -53.59
C CYS A 9 10.70 -55.82 -52.11
N ARG A 10 11.47 -56.83 -51.89
CA ARG A 10 11.81 -57.52 -50.62
C ARG A 10 12.70 -56.67 -49.72
N PRO A 11 12.77 -57.00 -48.42
CA PRO A 11 13.52 -56.24 -47.43
C PRO A 11 15.02 -56.60 -47.46
N ALA A 12 15.84 -55.57 -47.43
CA ALA A 12 17.26 -55.70 -47.15
C ALA A 12 17.50 -55.49 -45.64
N ALA A 13 17.96 -56.55 -45.00
CA ALA A 13 18.41 -56.49 -43.60
C ALA A 13 19.69 -55.71 -43.50
N LEU A 14 19.70 -54.53 -42.88
CA LEU A 14 20.90 -53.82 -42.43
C LEU A 14 21.13 -54.13 -40.97
N LEU A 15 22.22 -54.85 -40.70
CA LEU A 15 22.85 -55.03 -39.37
C LEU A 15 23.40 -53.69 -38.92
N PHE A 16 22.80 -53.09 -37.92
CA PHE A 16 23.40 -51.97 -37.19
C PHE A 16 24.20 -52.53 -35.98
N ALA A 17 25.53 -52.43 -36.09
CA ALA A 17 26.44 -52.73 -35.01
C ALA A 17 26.26 -51.67 -33.90
N LEU A 18 25.82 -52.06 -32.70
CA LEU A 18 25.85 -51.24 -31.52
C LEU A 18 27.29 -51.04 -31.08
N ALA A 19 27.82 -49.83 -31.36
CA ALA A 19 29.03 -49.37 -30.68
C ALA A 19 28.60 -48.84 -29.31
N LEU A 20 28.85 -49.63 -28.23
CA LEU A 20 28.77 -49.15 -26.85
C LEU A 20 29.91 -48.15 -26.62
N SER A 21 29.60 -46.85 -26.73
CA SER A 21 30.48 -45.82 -26.19
C SER A 21 30.37 -45.83 -24.68
N LEU A 22 31.38 -46.32 -23.99
CA LEU A 22 31.58 -46.11 -22.55
C LEU A 22 31.77 -44.60 -22.31
N VAL A 23 30.69 -43.91 -21.97
CA VAL A 23 30.77 -42.56 -21.42
C VAL A 23 31.28 -42.72 -19.97
N SER A 24 32.56 -42.44 -19.79
CA SER A 24 33.15 -42.32 -18.47
C SER A 24 32.46 -41.17 -17.74
N PHE A 25 31.56 -41.51 -16.82
CA PHE A 25 31.05 -40.54 -15.83
C PHE A 25 32.23 -40.09 -14.98
N VAL A 26 32.79 -38.93 -15.31
CA VAL A 26 33.61 -38.18 -14.37
C VAL A 26 32.61 -37.63 -13.33
N PRO A 27 32.66 -38.06 -12.06
CA PRO A 27 31.83 -37.44 -11.04
C PRO A 27 32.26 -35.97 -10.96
N LEU A 28 31.37 -35.03 -11.33
CA LEU A 28 31.50 -33.65 -10.94
C LEU A 28 31.67 -33.63 -9.42
N PRO A 29 32.65 -32.90 -8.88
CA PRO A 29 32.77 -32.80 -7.44
C PRO A 29 31.45 -32.27 -6.92
N LEU A 30 30.72 -33.07 -6.13
CA LEU A 30 29.74 -32.53 -5.20
C LEU A 30 30.49 -31.45 -4.43
N HIS A 31 30.14 -30.19 -4.62
CA HIS A 31 30.51 -29.16 -3.67
C HIS A 31 29.87 -29.63 -2.35
N ALA A 32 30.69 -30.20 -1.48
CA ALA A 32 30.31 -30.40 -0.09
C ALA A 32 29.88 -29.00 0.37
N ALA A 33 28.64 -28.87 0.83
CA ALA A 33 28.23 -27.68 1.52
C ALA A 33 29.28 -27.43 2.60
N THR A 34 30.03 -26.36 2.47
CA THR A 34 31.01 -25.93 3.46
C THR A 34 30.21 -25.71 4.74
N THR A 35 30.37 -26.59 5.71
CA THR A 35 29.76 -26.40 7.04
C THR A 35 30.42 -25.17 7.61
N ALA A 36 29.64 -24.08 7.75
CA ALA A 36 30.13 -22.84 8.32
C ALA A 36 30.92 -23.07 9.61
N ASP A 37 31.99 -22.30 9.79
CA ASP A 37 32.82 -22.36 11.01
C ASP A 37 31.90 -22.19 12.25
N PRO A 38 31.89 -23.14 13.20
CA PRO A 38 31.10 -23.05 14.43
C PRO A 38 31.32 -21.76 15.21
N ALA A 39 32.52 -21.18 15.15
CA ALA A 39 32.85 -19.90 15.77
C ALA A 39 32.11 -18.74 15.08
N LEU A 40 32.03 -18.75 13.75
CA LEU A 40 31.30 -17.74 12.94
C LEU A 40 29.80 -17.83 13.22
N LYS A 41 29.21 -19.02 13.22
CA LYS A 41 27.79 -19.21 13.58
C LYS A 41 27.48 -18.70 14.99
N SER A 42 28.34 -19.03 15.96
CA SER A 42 28.19 -18.56 17.34
C SER A 42 28.33 -17.03 17.45
N ARG A 43 29.18 -16.39 16.64
CA ARG A 43 29.32 -14.93 16.56
C ARG A 43 28.04 -14.29 16.02
N ALA A 44 27.51 -14.78 14.90
CA ALA A 44 26.27 -14.29 14.31
C ALA A 44 25.07 -14.44 15.27
N ALA A 45 24.94 -15.61 15.91
CA ALA A 45 23.87 -15.87 16.88
C ALA A 45 23.90 -14.90 18.07
N ARG A 46 25.09 -14.64 18.66
CA ARG A 46 25.23 -13.68 19.77
C ARG A 46 24.92 -12.24 19.32
N PHE A 47 25.40 -11.84 18.15
CA PHE A 47 25.12 -10.52 17.57
C PHE A 47 23.62 -10.34 17.35
N LEU A 48 22.96 -11.25 16.65
CA LEU A 48 21.52 -11.17 16.38
C LEU A 48 20.67 -11.26 17.64
N SER A 49 21.07 -12.06 18.63
CA SER A 49 20.37 -12.09 19.93
C SER A 49 20.39 -10.73 20.62
N LEU A 50 21.56 -10.06 20.64
CA LEU A 50 21.68 -8.70 21.21
C LEU A 50 20.85 -7.70 20.42
N VAL A 51 20.95 -7.71 19.08
CA VAL A 51 20.25 -6.75 18.23
C VAL A 51 18.74 -6.94 18.33
N ASN A 52 18.22 -8.17 18.26
CA ASN A 52 16.78 -8.45 18.42
C ASN A 52 16.23 -7.94 19.76
N ALA A 53 16.92 -8.25 20.87
CA ALA A 53 16.49 -7.80 22.20
C ALA A 53 16.49 -6.27 22.33
N SER A 54 17.55 -5.61 21.84
CA SER A 54 17.66 -4.16 21.88
C SER A 54 16.65 -3.47 20.96
N TYR A 55 16.47 -4.02 19.76
CA TYR A 55 15.48 -3.53 18.80
C TYR A 55 14.07 -3.58 19.38
N GLN A 56 13.66 -4.73 19.93
CA GLN A 56 12.35 -4.89 20.55
C GLN A 56 12.14 -3.92 21.72
N ALA A 57 13.13 -3.79 22.60
CA ALA A 57 13.04 -2.90 23.75
C ALA A 57 12.92 -1.42 23.34
N LEU A 58 13.78 -0.97 22.43
CA LEU A 58 13.76 0.43 21.95
C LEU A 58 12.52 0.73 21.12
N SER A 59 12.11 -0.22 20.26
CA SER A 59 10.86 -0.13 19.50
C SER A 59 9.65 0.03 20.44
N THR A 60 9.57 -0.78 21.50
CA THR A 60 8.50 -0.68 22.51
C THR A 60 8.44 0.71 23.16
N VAL A 61 9.59 1.25 23.56
CA VAL A 61 9.65 2.61 24.15
C VAL A 61 9.21 3.66 23.14
N THR A 62 9.69 3.56 21.91
CA THR A 62 9.34 4.49 20.83
C THR A 62 7.86 4.44 20.50
N GLN A 63 7.32 3.23 20.30
CA GLN A 63 5.90 3.06 19.96
C GLN A 63 4.96 3.54 21.08
N ARG A 64 5.32 3.32 22.35
CA ARG A 64 4.54 3.86 23.48
C ARG A 64 4.56 5.39 23.51
N ALA A 65 5.73 6.01 23.35
CA ALA A 65 5.83 7.46 23.32
C ALA A 65 5.09 8.08 22.12
N GLN A 66 5.16 7.46 20.96
CA GLN A 66 4.39 7.86 19.77
C GLN A 66 2.88 7.67 19.96
N TRP A 67 2.46 6.56 20.62
CA TRP A 67 1.06 6.34 20.96
C TRP A 67 0.48 7.47 21.82
N GLU A 68 1.19 7.88 22.86
CA GLU A 68 0.79 9.03 23.68
C GLU A 68 0.71 10.32 22.85
N ALA A 69 1.67 10.56 21.97
CA ALA A 69 1.70 11.75 21.13
C ALA A 69 0.54 11.82 20.12
N VAL A 70 0.05 10.68 19.61
CA VAL A 70 -1.07 10.68 18.66
C VAL A 70 -2.45 10.59 19.33
N THR A 71 -2.53 10.08 20.55
CA THR A 71 -3.79 9.96 21.31
C THR A 71 -4.07 11.14 22.23
N ASP A 72 -3.01 11.86 22.63
CA ASP A 72 -3.10 13.08 23.44
C ASP A 72 -2.03 14.09 22.97
N VAL A 73 -2.36 14.81 21.89
CA VAL A 73 -1.44 15.72 21.21
C VAL A 73 -1.03 16.88 22.13
N SER A 74 0.24 16.90 22.52
CA SER A 74 0.82 17.95 23.34
C SER A 74 2.32 18.13 23.01
N PRO A 75 2.91 19.32 23.24
CA PRO A 75 4.35 19.53 23.07
C PRO A 75 5.21 18.62 23.94
N GLU A 76 4.72 18.18 25.09
CA GLU A 76 5.42 17.26 26.00
C GLU A 76 5.48 15.85 25.41
N HIS A 77 4.35 15.33 24.93
CA HIS A 77 4.27 14.00 24.28
C HIS A 77 5.06 13.98 22.97
N ASP A 78 4.99 15.03 22.16
CA ASP A 78 5.79 15.17 20.95
C ASP A 78 7.30 15.14 21.23
N ALA A 79 7.74 15.85 22.28
CA ALA A 79 9.15 15.85 22.68
C ALA A 79 9.60 14.48 23.19
N ALA A 80 8.76 13.77 23.95
CA ALA A 80 9.04 12.42 24.43
C ALA A 80 9.13 11.41 23.25
N ALA A 81 8.22 11.49 22.30
CA ALA A 81 8.25 10.66 21.09
C ALA A 81 9.50 10.90 20.25
N ALA A 82 9.87 12.17 20.05
CA ALA A 82 11.09 12.54 19.32
C ALA A 82 12.36 12.04 20.04
N ALA A 83 12.42 12.12 21.37
CA ALA A 83 13.56 11.64 22.15
C ALA A 83 13.69 10.10 22.05
N ALA A 84 12.59 9.37 22.14
CA ALA A 84 12.57 7.93 22.01
C ALA A 84 12.98 7.48 20.59
N ALA A 85 12.47 8.12 19.56
CA ALA A 85 12.82 7.85 18.17
C ALA A 85 14.33 8.10 17.90
N LYS A 86 14.90 9.18 18.46
CA LYS A 86 16.35 9.46 18.36
C LYS A 86 17.19 8.38 19.05
N ALA A 87 16.75 7.87 20.21
CA ALA A 87 17.45 6.79 20.90
C ALA A 87 17.43 5.47 20.10
N GLN A 88 16.31 5.14 19.50
CA GLN A 88 16.17 3.98 18.62
C GLN A 88 17.05 4.12 17.36
N ALA A 89 17.02 5.27 16.71
CA ALA A 89 17.86 5.57 15.55
C ALA A 89 19.35 5.50 15.86
N ALA A 90 19.77 6.01 17.05
CA ALA A 90 21.16 5.94 17.49
C ALA A 90 21.66 4.50 17.69
N PHE A 91 20.79 3.57 18.08
CA PHE A 91 21.13 2.16 18.16
C PHE A 91 21.14 1.51 16.77
N ASN A 92 20.08 1.64 16.01
CA ASN A 92 19.95 1.01 14.69
C ASN A 92 21.07 1.48 13.73
N GLY A 93 21.36 2.77 13.72
CA GLY A 93 22.41 3.38 12.88
C GLY A 93 23.82 3.32 13.48
N ASN A 94 24.05 2.62 14.60
CA ASN A 94 25.34 2.58 15.27
C ASN A 94 26.43 2.01 14.35
N PRO A 95 27.57 2.69 14.16
CA PRO A 95 28.65 2.22 13.28
C PRO A 95 29.17 0.82 13.62
N ALA A 96 29.18 0.43 14.91
CA ALA A 96 29.60 -0.90 15.30
C ALA A 96 28.57 -1.99 14.89
N VAL A 97 27.26 -1.68 14.97
CA VAL A 97 26.18 -2.56 14.49
C VAL A 97 26.27 -2.75 12.99
N ILE A 98 26.44 -1.65 12.24
CA ILE A 98 26.59 -1.67 10.79
C ILE A 98 27.83 -2.49 10.36
N THR A 99 28.98 -2.23 11.01
CA THR A 99 30.24 -2.92 10.70
C THR A 99 30.13 -4.42 10.94
N GLU A 100 29.55 -4.82 12.09
CA GLU A 100 29.39 -6.23 12.42
C GLU A 100 28.42 -6.94 11.48
N ALA A 101 27.28 -6.30 11.15
CA ALA A 101 26.32 -6.87 10.20
C ALA A 101 26.94 -7.07 8.80
N ARG A 102 27.70 -6.08 8.31
CA ARG A 102 28.42 -6.19 7.02
C ARG A 102 29.47 -7.29 7.03
N ALA A 103 30.30 -7.37 8.09
CA ALA A 103 31.32 -8.40 8.23
C ALA A 103 30.73 -9.82 8.29
N LEU A 104 29.54 -9.99 8.87
CA LEU A 104 28.82 -11.27 8.85
C LEU A 104 28.24 -11.56 7.47
N LEU A 105 27.69 -10.58 6.77
CA LEU A 105 27.15 -10.75 5.42
C LEU A 105 28.21 -11.08 4.35
N GLU A 106 29.49 -10.78 4.58
CA GLU A 106 30.58 -11.28 3.72
C GLU A 106 30.65 -12.83 3.69
N HIS A 107 30.01 -13.49 4.66
CA HIS A 107 29.90 -14.94 4.80
C HIS A 107 28.45 -15.44 4.64
N ALA A 108 27.61 -14.73 3.89
CA ALA A 108 26.18 -15.05 3.74
C ALA A 108 25.92 -16.47 3.25
N ASP A 109 26.80 -17.02 2.41
CA ASP A 109 26.75 -18.39 1.89
C ASP A 109 26.99 -19.49 2.96
N GLU A 110 27.53 -19.11 4.12
CA GLU A 110 27.77 -20.00 5.26
C GLU A 110 26.60 -20.04 6.25
N PHE A 111 25.60 -19.14 6.11
CA PHE A 111 24.44 -19.02 7.00
C PHE A 111 23.16 -19.58 6.37
N ASP A 112 22.18 -19.89 7.23
CA ASP A 112 20.82 -20.11 6.76
C ASP A 112 20.14 -18.81 6.33
N SER A 113 19.09 -18.93 5.53
CA SER A 113 18.36 -17.78 4.96
C SER A 113 17.76 -16.87 6.02
N LEU A 114 17.36 -17.41 7.18
CA LEU A 114 16.79 -16.61 8.26
C LEU A 114 17.86 -15.73 8.95
N THR A 115 19.06 -16.25 9.11
CA THR A 115 20.21 -15.48 9.62
C THR A 115 20.58 -14.36 8.66
N VAL A 116 20.70 -14.65 7.36
CA VAL A 116 21.00 -13.66 6.33
C VAL A 116 19.95 -12.57 6.32
N ARG A 117 18.66 -12.94 6.30
CA ARG A 117 17.55 -11.97 6.27
C ARG A 117 17.54 -11.03 7.48
N GLN A 118 17.85 -11.53 8.67
CA GLN A 118 17.98 -10.66 9.83
C GLN A 118 19.15 -9.66 9.69
N LEU A 119 20.29 -10.11 9.17
CA LEU A 119 21.45 -9.21 8.94
C LEU A 119 21.13 -8.13 7.88
N GLU A 120 20.45 -8.50 6.83
CA GLU A 120 19.95 -7.54 5.82
C GLU A 120 18.97 -6.54 6.43
N ARG A 121 18.04 -6.99 7.26
CA ARG A 121 17.10 -6.11 7.98
C ARG A 121 17.80 -5.16 8.96
N VAL A 122 18.87 -5.61 9.63
CA VAL A 122 19.70 -4.73 10.46
C VAL A 122 20.26 -3.56 9.64
N LEU A 123 20.80 -3.84 8.44
CA LEU A 123 21.35 -2.78 7.58
C LEU A 123 20.25 -1.87 6.99
N LEU A 124 19.10 -2.43 6.63
CA LEU A 124 17.97 -1.63 6.16
C LEU A 124 17.46 -0.67 7.24
N ASN A 125 17.29 -1.16 8.47
CA ASN A 125 16.91 -0.31 9.61
C ASN A 125 17.97 0.76 9.92
N ALA A 126 19.26 0.44 9.76
CA ALA A 126 20.35 1.38 9.95
C ALA A 126 20.37 2.48 8.87
N ALA A 127 19.93 2.18 7.65
CA ALA A 127 19.94 3.13 6.54
C ALA A 127 18.94 4.28 6.71
N GLU A 128 17.94 4.12 7.57
CA GLU A 128 17.02 5.20 7.93
C GLU A 128 17.65 6.29 8.81
N GLY A 129 18.78 6.02 9.45
CA GLY A 129 19.46 7.02 10.31
C GLY A 129 20.90 6.63 10.62
N PRO A 130 21.79 6.52 9.62
CA PRO A 130 23.15 6.01 9.80
C PRO A 130 24.01 7.00 10.61
N MET A 131 24.45 6.59 11.79
CA MET A 131 25.32 7.38 12.67
C MET A 131 26.78 7.37 12.21
N THR A 132 27.07 6.90 11.01
CA THR A 132 28.32 7.17 10.28
C THR A 132 28.44 8.64 9.91
N ASN A 133 27.30 9.34 9.74
CA ASN A 133 27.23 10.79 9.49
C ASN A 133 26.13 11.46 10.34
N PRO A 134 26.37 11.65 11.67
CA PRO A 134 25.34 12.17 12.58
C PRO A 134 24.84 13.57 12.20
N ALA A 135 25.70 14.41 11.60
CA ALA A 135 25.33 15.77 11.21
C ALA A 135 24.28 15.75 10.08
N LEU A 136 24.49 14.92 9.06
CA LEU A 136 23.54 14.75 7.96
C LEU A 136 22.18 14.22 8.44
N VAL A 137 22.19 13.26 9.37
CA VAL A 137 20.97 12.70 9.98
C VAL A 137 20.23 13.77 10.79
N ALA A 138 20.94 14.56 11.58
CA ALA A 138 20.35 15.66 12.34
C ALA A 138 19.73 16.71 11.42
N ASP A 139 20.45 17.13 10.37
CA ASP A 139 19.96 18.10 9.38
C ASP A 139 18.71 17.60 8.65
N ARG A 140 18.63 16.30 8.34
CA ARG A 140 17.44 15.68 7.74
C ARG A 140 16.25 15.74 8.72
N ILE A 141 16.43 15.27 9.95
CA ILE A 141 15.36 15.25 10.97
C ILE A 141 14.81 16.66 11.21
N ASP A 142 15.71 17.64 11.34
CA ASP A 142 15.32 19.04 11.51
C ASP A 142 14.58 19.61 10.30
N ALA A 143 14.96 19.21 9.09
CA ALA A 143 14.28 19.64 7.86
C ALA A 143 12.91 18.98 7.74
N GLU A 144 12.77 17.71 8.08
CA GLU A 144 11.49 16.98 8.11
C GLU A 144 10.53 17.56 9.14
N THR A 145 11.02 17.87 10.34
CA THR A 145 10.23 18.53 11.38
C THR A 145 9.70 19.89 10.91
N ARG A 146 10.56 20.71 10.29
CA ARG A 146 10.13 22.01 9.72
C ARG A 146 9.13 21.84 8.59
N GLN A 147 9.31 20.82 7.73
CA GLN A 147 8.40 20.54 6.63
C GLN A 147 7.01 20.14 7.14
N ALA A 148 6.97 19.25 8.14
CA ALA A 148 5.73 18.86 8.81
C ALA A 148 5.03 20.04 9.48
N SER A 149 5.79 20.91 10.17
CA SER A 149 5.25 22.13 10.77
C SER A 149 4.67 23.08 9.72
N THR A 150 5.34 23.24 8.56
CA THR A 150 4.85 24.08 7.47
C THR A 150 3.58 23.51 6.86
N LEU A 151 3.52 22.18 6.64
CA LEU A 151 2.35 21.48 6.11
C LEU A 151 1.14 21.61 7.05
N ASN A 152 1.32 21.23 8.30
CA ASN A 152 0.23 21.16 9.29
C ASN A 152 -0.22 22.53 9.78
N GLY A 153 0.69 23.51 9.81
CA GLY A 153 0.40 24.89 10.18
C GLY A 153 -0.16 25.76 9.05
N PHE A 154 -0.26 25.23 7.82
CA PHE A 154 -0.70 26.04 6.69
C PHE A 154 -2.17 26.43 6.79
N THR A 155 -2.46 27.71 6.67
CA THR A 155 -3.83 28.24 6.64
C THR A 155 -4.26 28.49 5.20
N PHE A 156 -5.20 27.69 4.71
CA PHE A 156 -5.81 27.93 3.40
C PHE A 156 -6.70 29.17 3.44
N MET A 157 -6.72 29.89 2.35
CA MET A 157 -7.52 31.12 2.20
C MET A 157 -8.46 30.99 1.00
N LEU A 158 -9.74 31.29 1.18
CA LEU A 158 -10.74 31.38 0.12
C LEU A 158 -11.48 32.72 0.25
N ASP A 159 -11.47 33.53 -0.80
CA ASP A 159 -12.10 34.85 -0.83
C ASP A 159 -11.68 35.77 0.37
N GLY A 160 -10.38 35.70 0.73
CA GLY A 160 -9.81 36.46 1.84
C GLY A 160 -10.16 35.97 3.24
N LYS A 161 -10.80 34.80 3.36
CA LYS A 161 -11.16 34.16 4.65
C LYS A 161 -10.44 32.84 4.83
N PRO A 162 -10.04 32.51 6.05
CA PRO A 162 -9.51 31.19 6.36
C PRO A 162 -10.52 30.09 6.06
N ILE A 163 -10.05 28.97 5.52
CA ILE A 163 -10.84 27.75 5.25
C ILE A 163 -10.01 26.52 5.68
N SER A 164 -10.65 25.55 6.30
CA SER A 164 -9.98 24.30 6.66
C SER A 164 -9.85 23.34 5.48
N ALA A 165 -8.91 22.38 5.59
CA ALA A 165 -8.76 21.31 4.61
C ALA A 165 -10.05 20.49 4.46
N ASN A 166 -10.70 20.13 5.58
CA ASN A 166 -11.96 19.37 5.55
C ASN A 166 -13.09 20.16 4.87
N GLU A 167 -13.16 21.46 5.09
CA GLU A 167 -14.15 22.30 4.43
C GLU A 167 -13.89 22.43 2.91
N ILE A 168 -12.63 22.42 2.49
CA ILE A 168 -12.25 22.35 1.07
C ILE A 168 -12.78 21.06 0.45
N ASP A 169 -12.51 19.91 1.08
CA ASP A 169 -12.95 18.61 0.60
C ASP A 169 -14.48 18.51 0.55
N ASP A 170 -15.16 18.92 1.60
CA ASP A 170 -16.62 19.01 1.68
C ASP A 170 -17.22 19.86 0.55
N ARG A 171 -16.63 21.03 0.27
CA ARG A 171 -17.09 21.91 -0.79
C ARG A 171 -16.85 21.31 -2.18
N LEU A 172 -15.72 20.63 -2.41
CA LEU A 172 -15.45 19.94 -3.67
C LEU A 172 -16.45 18.79 -3.93
N VAL A 173 -16.98 18.16 -2.89
CA VAL A 173 -18.05 17.16 -3.03
C VAL A 173 -19.41 17.81 -3.31
N LYS A 174 -19.77 18.86 -2.57
CA LYS A 174 -21.14 19.41 -2.50
C LYS A 174 -21.46 20.46 -3.56
N LEU A 175 -20.46 21.28 -3.95
CA LEU A 175 -20.67 22.37 -4.89
C LEU A 175 -20.95 21.87 -6.32
N THR A 176 -21.88 22.52 -7.00
CA THR A 176 -22.21 22.28 -8.42
C THR A 176 -21.81 23.42 -9.34
N ASP A 177 -21.62 24.63 -8.82
CA ASP A 177 -21.13 25.78 -9.58
C ASP A 177 -19.64 25.64 -9.87
N LEU A 178 -19.26 25.61 -11.13
CA LEU A 178 -17.89 25.37 -11.59
C LEU A 178 -16.92 26.50 -11.24
N ALA A 179 -17.40 27.77 -11.16
CA ALA A 179 -16.52 28.88 -10.77
C ALA A 179 -16.15 28.78 -9.28
N GLN A 180 -17.14 28.47 -8.44
CA GLN A 180 -16.88 28.23 -7.02
C GLN A 180 -16.00 26.98 -6.79
N ARG A 181 -16.26 25.88 -7.51
CA ARG A 181 -15.41 24.68 -7.46
C ARG A 181 -13.97 24.99 -7.83
N ARG A 182 -13.77 25.77 -8.89
CA ARG A 182 -12.44 26.20 -9.32
C ARG A 182 -11.74 27.00 -8.23
N ALA A 183 -12.39 27.97 -7.63
CA ALA A 183 -11.83 28.79 -6.56
C ALA A 183 -11.42 27.93 -5.35
N VAL A 184 -12.26 26.97 -4.94
CA VAL A 184 -11.96 26.02 -3.85
C VAL A 184 -10.79 25.12 -4.21
N TRP A 185 -10.75 24.58 -5.44
CA TRP A 185 -9.65 23.76 -5.91
C TRP A 185 -8.32 24.54 -5.95
N GLU A 186 -8.33 25.75 -6.48
CA GLU A 186 -7.15 26.63 -6.50
C GLU A 186 -6.68 26.98 -5.08
N ALA A 187 -7.61 27.26 -4.17
CA ALA A 187 -7.29 27.48 -2.75
C ALA A 187 -6.58 26.28 -2.12
N SER A 188 -6.98 25.06 -2.48
CA SER A 188 -6.34 23.81 -2.00
C SER A 188 -4.88 23.65 -2.43
N LYS A 189 -4.43 24.39 -3.45
CA LYS A 189 -3.07 24.32 -3.99
C LYS A 189 -2.12 25.39 -3.45
N LEU A 190 -2.61 26.29 -2.60
CA LEU A 190 -1.83 27.41 -2.07
C LEU A 190 -0.68 26.96 -1.14
N SER A 191 -0.75 25.78 -0.55
CA SER A 191 0.34 25.24 0.28
C SER A 191 1.59 24.86 -0.52
N GLY A 192 1.44 24.52 -1.81
CA GLY A 192 2.53 24.04 -2.65
C GLY A 192 3.75 24.95 -2.70
N PRO A 193 3.61 26.26 -3.02
CA PRO A 193 4.72 27.20 -3.03
C PRO A 193 5.43 27.34 -1.67
N ALA A 194 4.69 27.24 -0.57
CA ALA A 194 5.26 27.33 0.79
C ALA A 194 6.07 26.07 1.15
N LEU A 195 5.70 24.90 0.63
CA LEU A 195 6.33 23.61 0.90
C LEU A 195 7.52 23.32 -0.01
N LYS A 196 7.55 23.86 -1.24
CA LYS A 196 8.58 23.58 -2.25
C LYS A 196 10.01 23.81 -1.74
N PRO A 197 10.38 24.90 -1.07
CA PRO A 197 11.74 25.13 -0.61
C PRO A 197 12.25 24.06 0.38
N GLY A 198 11.37 23.61 1.28
CA GLY A 198 11.70 22.54 2.23
C GLY A 198 11.91 21.20 1.54
N LEU A 199 11.06 20.87 0.56
CA LEU A 199 11.20 19.63 -0.23
C LEU A 199 12.48 19.62 -1.06
N VAL A 200 12.87 20.75 -1.66
CA VAL A 200 14.14 20.85 -2.40
C VAL A 200 15.33 20.54 -1.47
N LYS A 201 15.31 21.07 -0.25
CA LYS A 201 16.33 20.73 0.75
C LYS A 201 16.28 19.25 1.12
N LEU A 202 15.09 18.71 1.35
CA LEU A 202 14.88 17.31 1.73
C LEU A 202 15.29 16.31 0.66
N GLN A 203 15.13 16.61 -0.63
CA GLN A 203 15.63 15.78 -1.72
C GLN A 203 17.12 15.46 -1.53
N GLY A 204 17.96 16.48 -1.33
CA GLY A 204 19.40 16.31 -1.13
C GLY A 204 19.76 15.58 0.15
N LEU A 205 19.08 15.90 1.26
CA LEU A 205 19.33 15.27 2.56
C LEU A 205 18.92 13.80 2.58
N ARG A 206 17.75 13.46 2.04
CA ARG A 206 17.25 12.07 1.96
C ARG A 206 18.15 11.22 1.07
N ASN A 207 18.52 11.72 -0.12
CA ASN A 207 19.46 11.03 -1.00
C ASN A 207 20.84 10.89 -0.33
N GLY A 208 21.30 11.91 0.40
CA GLY A 208 22.56 11.85 1.15
C GLY A 208 22.57 10.75 2.19
N VAL A 209 21.51 10.65 3.00
CA VAL A 209 21.35 9.60 4.03
C VAL A 209 21.33 8.20 3.42
N ALA A 210 20.59 7.99 2.35
CA ALA A 210 20.54 6.70 1.66
C ALA A 210 21.92 6.26 1.14
N ARG A 211 22.70 7.20 0.59
CA ARG A 211 24.06 6.92 0.06
C ARG A 211 25.07 6.53 1.13
N GLU A 212 24.89 6.94 2.40
CA GLU A 212 25.79 6.56 3.52
C GLU A 212 25.89 5.04 3.72
N LEU A 213 24.84 4.28 3.40
CA LEU A 213 24.85 2.82 3.48
C LEU A 213 24.95 2.12 2.11
N GLY A 214 25.16 2.88 1.03
CA GLY A 214 25.43 2.34 -0.30
C GLY A 214 24.19 2.23 -1.20
N TYR A 215 23.04 2.75 -0.81
CA TYR A 215 21.91 2.90 -1.72
C TYR A 215 22.19 4.03 -2.73
N HIS A 216 21.73 3.88 -3.95
CA HIS A 216 21.95 4.87 -4.99
C HIS A 216 21.28 6.22 -4.64
N ASP A 217 20.07 6.14 -4.13
CA ASP A 217 19.21 7.25 -3.77
C ASP A 217 18.16 6.85 -2.73
N TYR A 218 17.34 7.80 -2.29
CA TYR A 218 16.30 7.56 -1.29
C TYR A 218 15.17 6.67 -1.82
N PHE A 219 14.79 6.79 -3.10
CA PHE A 219 13.76 5.93 -3.69
C PHE A 219 14.20 4.46 -3.68
N ALA A 220 15.46 4.19 -4.03
CA ALA A 220 16.04 2.86 -3.97
C ALA A 220 16.07 2.28 -2.55
N LEU A 221 16.37 3.13 -1.53
CA LEU A 221 16.31 2.72 -0.13
C LEU A 221 14.88 2.30 0.28
N GLN A 222 13.88 3.11 -0.07
CA GLN A 222 12.48 2.82 0.29
C GLN A 222 11.97 1.55 -0.42
N VAL A 223 12.30 1.39 -1.70
CA VAL A 223 11.94 0.20 -2.49
C VAL A 223 12.59 -1.08 -1.97
N ALA A 224 13.79 -0.99 -1.38
CA ALA A 224 14.48 -2.14 -0.79
C ALA A 224 13.67 -2.81 0.34
N SER A 225 12.77 -2.09 1.02
CA SER A 225 11.84 -2.68 2.00
C SER A 225 10.85 -3.69 1.40
N HIS A 226 10.74 -3.73 0.07
CA HIS A 226 9.93 -4.67 -0.70
C HIS A 226 10.77 -5.76 -1.39
N ASP A 227 12.04 -5.90 -1.03
CA ASP A 227 12.99 -6.81 -1.70
C ASP A 227 13.06 -6.57 -3.23
N MET A 228 13.01 -5.29 -3.65
CA MET A 228 12.97 -4.90 -5.05
C MET A 228 14.02 -3.83 -5.36
N THR A 229 14.40 -3.76 -6.62
CA THR A 229 15.13 -2.63 -7.18
C THR A 229 14.15 -1.57 -7.71
N THR A 230 14.63 -0.32 -7.87
CA THR A 230 13.85 0.77 -8.50
C THR A 230 13.27 0.36 -9.84
N ASP A 231 14.10 -0.27 -10.71
CA ASP A 231 13.67 -0.70 -12.03
C ASP A 231 12.59 -1.79 -12.00
N GLU A 232 12.67 -2.74 -11.06
CA GLU A 232 11.63 -3.75 -10.88
C GLU A 232 10.32 -3.13 -10.42
N MET A 233 10.39 -2.20 -9.48
CA MET A 233 9.23 -1.47 -8.98
C MET A 233 8.56 -0.70 -10.12
N LEU A 234 9.29 0.10 -10.87
CA LEU A 234 8.73 0.88 -11.98
C LEU A 234 8.14 -0.02 -13.07
N ARG A 235 8.83 -1.11 -13.47
CA ARG A 235 8.29 -2.07 -14.45
C ARG A 235 7.01 -2.75 -13.97
N MET A 236 6.90 -3.05 -12.68
CA MET A 236 5.68 -3.63 -12.09
C MET A 236 4.51 -2.65 -12.20
N HIS A 237 4.73 -1.38 -11.88
CA HIS A 237 3.68 -0.36 -11.96
C HIS A 237 3.25 -0.08 -13.41
N GLU A 238 4.19 -0.03 -14.36
CA GLU A 238 3.88 0.06 -15.78
C GLU A 238 3.06 -1.15 -16.29
N TYR A 239 3.35 -2.34 -15.76
CA TYR A 239 2.54 -3.53 -16.03
C TYR A 239 1.09 -3.33 -15.52
N PHE A 240 0.90 -2.86 -14.29
CA PHE A 240 -0.44 -2.61 -13.73
C PHE A 240 -1.22 -1.59 -14.58
N LEU A 241 -0.59 -0.48 -14.91
CA LEU A 241 -1.21 0.58 -15.72
C LEU A 241 -1.63 0.06 -17.11
N ARG A 242 -0.76 -0.69 -17.77
CA ARG A 242 -1.03 -1.25 -19.10
C ARG A 242 -2.24 -2.20 -19.09
N GLU A 243 -2.27 -3.13 -18.14
CA GLU A 243 -3.35 -4.12 -18.05
C GLU A 243 -4.70 -3.50 -17.66
N LEU A 244 -4.70 -2.46 -16.83
CA LEU A 244 -5.91 -1.79 -16.36
C LEU A 244 -6.38 -0.66 -17.30
N LYS A 245 -5.52 -0.15 -18.20
CA LYS A 245 -5.84 0.97 -19.11
C LYS A 245 -7.13 0.78 -19.92
N PRO A 246 -7.43 -0.40 -20.49
CA PRO A 246 -8.67 -0.59 -21.25
C PRO A 246 -9.93 -0.34 -20.41
N LEU A 247 -9.94 -0.81 -19.17
CA LEU A 247 -11.04 -0.61 -18.24
C LEU A 247 -11.12 0.84 -17.77
N TYR A 248 -9.99 1.42 -17.37
CA TYR A 248 -9.91 2.81 -16.92
C TYR A 248 -10.35 3.79 -18.01
N ALA A 249 -9.92 3.59 -19.26
CA ALA A 249 -10.32 4.44 -20.38
C ALA A 249 -11.85 4.43 -20.61
N GLN A 250 -12.51 3.29 -20.44
CA GLN A 250 -13.96 3.18 -20.52
C GLN A 250 -14.66 3.89 -19.36
N LEU A 251 -14.17 3.70 -18.13
CA LEU A 251 -14.68 4.37 -16.95
C LEU A 251 -14.50 5.90 -17.08
N TYR A 252 -13.30 6.34 -17.42
CA TYR A 252 -12.97 7.74 -17.67
C TYR A 252 -13.92 8.38 -18.69
N THR A 253 -14.16 7.71 -19.82
CA THR A 253 -15.06 8.20 -20.85
C THR A 253 -16.48 8.35 -20.32
N TRP A 254 -16.99 7.34 -19.65
CA TRP A 254 -18.33 7.39 -19.07
C TRP A 254 -18.44 8.56 -18.07
N VAL A 255 -17.50 8.67 -17.14
CA VAL A 255 -17.42 9.74 -16.15
C VAL A 255 -17.37 11.13 -16.81
N LYS A 256 -16.55 11.30 -17.84
CA LYS A 256 -16.41 12.55 -18.59
C LYS A 256 -17.76 13.07 -19.13
N TYR A 257 -18.59 12.17 -19.64
CA TYR A 257 -19.93 12.49 -20.13
C TYR A 257 -20.92 12.75 -18.99
N GLU A 258 -20.86 12.00 -17.90
CA GLU A 258 -21.74 12.23 -16.74
C GLU A 258 -21.42 13.57 -16.05
N LEU A 259 -20.15 13.95 -15.95
CA LEU A 259 -19.75 15.26 -15.43
C LEU A 259 -20.20 16.42 -16.34
N ALA A 260 -20.03 16.28 -17.65
CA ALA A 260 -20.52 17.26 -18.61
C ALA A 260 -22.05 17.50 -18.45
N LYS A 261 -22.80 16.40 -18.29
CA LYS A 261 -24.24 16.45 -18.02
C LYS A 261 -24.54 17.09 -16.66
N LYS A 262 -23.82 16.68 -15.59
CA LYS A 262 -23.98 17.20 -14.22
C LYS A 262 -23.81 18.72 -14.17
N TYR A 263 -22.81 19.25 -14.89
CA TYR A 263 -22.46 20.66 -14.87
C TYR A 263 -23.08 21.46 -16.04
N GLY A 264 -23.87 20.85 -16.92
CA GLY A 264 -24.48 21.53 -18.06
C GLY A 264 -23.44 22.07 -19.04
N GLN A 265 -22.30 21.39 -19.22
CA GLN A 265 -21.20 21.84 -20.06
C GLN A 265 -21.01 20.93 -21.28
N PRO A 266 -20.38 21.41 -22.35
CA PRO A 266 -19.89 20.56 -23.43
C PRO A 266 -18.95 19.51 -22.89
N VAL A 267 -18.92 18.32 -23.51
CA VAL A 267 -18.00 17.24 -23.12
C VAL A 267 -16.56 17.69 -23.40
N PRO A 268 -15.70 17.80 -22.37
CA PRO A 268 -14.33 18.26 -22.57
C PRO A 268 -13.47 17.17 -23.23
N LYS A 269 -12.38 17.54 -23.88
CA LYS A 269 -11.38 16.57 -24.36
C LYS A 269 -10.80 15.83 -23.16
N ARG A 270 -10.40 16.56 -22.13
CA ARG A 270 -9.81 16.10 -20.86
C ARG A 270 -10.64 16.64 -19.70
N ILE A 271 -10.72 15.89 -18.61
CA ILE A 271 -11.49 16.34 -17.44
C ILE A 271 -10.70 17.42 -16.70
N PRO A 272 -11.25 18.64 -16.52
CA PRO A 272 -10.60 19.64 -15.67
C PRO A 272 -10.57 19.20 -14.21
N ALA A 273 -9.45 19.36 -13.53
CA ALA A 273 -9.22 18.87 -12.16
C ALA A 273 -10.30 19.34 -11.16
N HIS A 274 -10.79 20.58 -11.28
CA HIS A 274 -11.84 21.12 -10.40
C HIS A 274 -13.25 20.53 -10.63
N TRP A 275 -13.44 19.69 -11.66
CA TRP A 275 -14.69 18.94 -11.86
C TRP A 275 -14.76 17.69 -10.97
N ILE A 276 -13.60 17.19 -10.53
CA ILE A 276 -13.48 15.99 -9.67
C ILE A 276 -13.68 16.41 -8.20
N PRO A 277 -14.35 15.58 -7.37
CA PRO A 277 -14.60 15.91 -5.96
C PRO A 277 -13.38 15.77 -5.05
N ASN A 278 -12.25 15.29 -5.54
CA ASN A 278 -11.01 15.10 -4.78
C ASN A 278 -9.92 16.06 -5.27
N ARG A 279 -9.17 16.69 -4.35
CA ARG A 279 -8.14 17.70 -4.63
C ARG A 279 -7.05 17.23 -5.60
N TRP A 280 -6.73 15.93 -5.62
CA TRP A 280 -5.70 15.32 -6.46
C TRP A 280 -6.27 14.41 -7.53
N SER A 281 -7.60 14.35 -7.64
CA SER A 281 -8.31 13.48 -8.57
C SER A 281 -7.97 11.98 -8.41
N GLN A 282 -7.50 11.57 -7.22
CA GLN A 282 -7.13 10.19 -6.92
C GLN A 282 -8.34 9.29 -6.67
N GLU A 283 -9.49 9.85 -6.33
CA GLU A 283 -10.74 9.14 -6.06
C GLU A 283 -11.92 9.89 -6.68
N TRP A 284 -12.89 9.14 -7.18
CA TRP A 284 -14.05 9.69 -7.88
C TRP A 284 -15.36 9.34 -7.18
N ASN A 285 -15.29 9.03 -5.89
CA ASN A 285 -16.46 8.78 -5.06
C ASN A 285 -17.39 10.00 -5.05
N GLY A 286 -18.69 9.79 -4.89
CA GLY A 286 -19.68 10.87 -4.85
C GLY A 286 -19.96 11.57 -6.19
N MET A 287 -19.32 11.15 -7.30
CA MET A 287 -19.63 11.69 -8.63
C MET A 287 -20.95 11.15 -9.19
N VAL A 288 -21.30 9.94 -8.81
CA VAL A 288 -22.57 9.30 -9.17
C VAL A 288 -23.47 9.33 -7.96
N ALA A 289 -24.73 9.72 -8.14
CA ALA A 289 -25.75 9.66 -7.10
C ALA A 289 -26.18 8.20 -6.84
N SER A 290 -25.21 7.32 -6.55
CA SER A 290 -25.52 6.07 -5.88
C SER A 290 -25.84 6.42 -4.43
N ALA A 291 -26.95 5.99 -3.92
CA ALA A 291 -27.31 6.22 -2.53
C ALA A 291 -26.16 5.74 -1.65
N SER A 292 -25.58 6.64 -0.84
CA SER A 292 -24.67 6.28 0.23
C SER A 292 -25.31 5.18 1.06
N MET A 293 -24.54 4.18 1.45
CA MET A 293 -25.02 3.12 2.31
C MET A 293 -25.13 3.55 3.79
N ASP A 294 -24.77 4.78 4.15
CA ASP A 294 -24.82 5.27 5.54
C ASP A 294 -26.18 5.08 6.20
N SER A 295 -27.26 5.11 5.40
CA SER A 295 -28.60 4.91 5.93
C SER A 295 -28.84 3.51 6.53
N VAL A 296 -28.09 2.48 6.11
CA VAL A 296 -28.26 1.11 6.61
C VAL A 296 -27.62 0.93 7.99
N PHE A 297 -26.68 1.80 8.34
CA PHE A 297 -26.02 1.82 9.65
C PHE A 297 -26.80 2.61 10.71
N ARG A 298 -27.89 3.30 10.32
CA ARG A 298 -28.75 4.02 11.28
C ARG A 298 -29.37 3.04 12.27
N GLY A 299 -29.16 3.27 13.55
CA GLY A 299 -29.65 2.40 14.63
C GLY A 299 -28.59 1.49 15.23
N HIS A 300 -27.40 1.50 14.67
CA HIS A 300 -26.19 0.94 15.26
C HIS A 300 -25.34 2.03 15.89
N ASP A 301 -24.46 1.66 16.82
CA ASP A 301 -23.48 2.56 17.43
C ASP A 301 -22.05 2.23 16.96
N ALA A 302 -21.10 3.05 17.34
CA ALA A 302 -19.70 2.86 16.98
C ALA A 302 -19.11 1.56 17.56
N GLU A 303 -19.55 1.14 18.74
CA GLU A 303 -19.11 -0.13 19.36
C GLU A 303 -19.58 -1.32 18.51
N TRP A 304 -20.81 -1.30 18.03
CA TRP A 304 -21.32 -2.34 17.13
C TRP A 304 -20.46 -2.48 15.86
N VAL A 305 -20.00 -1.35 15.30
CA VAL A 305 -19.13 -1.36 14.09
C VAL A 305 -17.84 -2.13 14.37
N VAL A 306 -17.11 -1.75 15.43
CA VAL A 306 -15.82 -2.38 15.78
C VAL A 306 -16.00 -3.84 16.18
N ARG A 307 -17.04 -4.14 17.00
CA ARG A 307 -17.33 -5.52 17.41
C ARG A 307 -17.78 -6.41 16.25
N THR A 308 -18.37 -5.83 15.22
CA THR A 308 -18.73 -6.59 14.01
C THR A 308 -17.48 -6.94 13.20
N ALA A 309 -16.53 -6.02 13.09
CA ALA A 309 -15.24 -6.29 12.46
C ALA A 309 -14.44 -7.37 13.21
N GLU A 310 -14.44 -7.34 14.57
CA GLU A 310 -13.82 -8.41 15.36
C GLU A 310 -14.47 -9.77 15.08
N ARG A 311 -15.81 -9.84 15.22
CA ARG A 311 -16.54 -11.10 14.95
C ARG A 311 -16.31 -11.61 13.53
N PHE A 312 -16.14 -10.72 12.56
CA PHE A 312 -15.78 -11.12 11.19
C PHE A 312 -14.46 -11.88 11.17
N TRP A 313 -13.39 -11.28 11.70
CA TRP A 313 -12.05 -11.88 11.69
C TRP A 313 -11.96 -13.17 12.55
N GLU A 314 -12.64 -13.21 13.68
CA GLU A 314 -12.76 -14.44 14.48
C GLU A 314 -13.53 -15.53 13.72
N SER A 315 -14.61 -15.16 13.04
CA SER A 315 -15.48 -16.11 12.32
C SER A 315 -14.79 -16.77 11.12
N VAL A 316 -13.78 -16.12 10.57
CA VAL A 316 -12.93 -16.74 9.53
C VAL A 316 -11.85 -17.65 10.12
N GLY A 317 -11.76 -17.78 11.43
CA GLY A 317 -10.86 -18.72 12.11
C GLY A 317 -9.52 -18.15 12.53
N LEU A 318 -9.35 -16.81 12.56
CA LEU A 318 -8.16 -16.17 13.13
C LEU A 318 -8.26 -16.06 14.66
N GLU A 319 -7.11 -15.98 15.32
CA GLU A 319 -7.04 -15.87 16.77
C GLU A 319 -7.69 -14.55 17.26
N PRO A 320 -8.51 -14.57 18.35
CA PRO A 320 -9.11 -13.37 18.90
C PRO A 320 -8.07 -12.33 19.32
N LEU A 321 -8.42 -11.04 19.15
CA LEU A 321 -7.59 -9.96 19.64
C LEU A 321 -7.46 -10.02 21.18
N PRO A 322 -6.29 -9.73 21.76
CA PRO A 322 -6.06 -9.85 23.20
C PRO A 322 -6.92 -8.85 23.98
N ALA A 323 -7.27 -9.18 25.21
CA ALA A 323 -8.05 -8.29 26.07
C ALA A 323 -7.39 -6.90 26.28
N SER A 324 -6.06 -6.83 26.15
CA SER A 324 -5.29 -5.58 26.16
C SER A 324 -5.63 -4.65 25.00
N PHE A 325 -6.00 -5.19 23.83
CA PHE A 325 -6.47 -4.42 22.68
C PHE A 325 -7.65 -3.51 23.07
N TRP A 326 -8.68 -4.08 23.65
CA TRP A 326 -9.90 -3.35 24.06
C TRP A 326 -9.64 -2.33 25.16
N LYS A 327 -8.67 -2.59 26.02
CA LYS A 327 -8.32 -1.69 27.12
C LYS A 327 -7.45 -0.52 26.68
N ASN A 328 -6.54 -0.76 25.76
CA ASN A 328 -5.44 0.17 25.44
C ASN A 328 -5.66 0.93 24.12
N SER A 329 -6.62 0.50 23.29
CA SER A 329 -6.96 1.18 22.03
C SER A 329 -7.77 2.46 22.28
N ASP A 330 -7.69 3.40 21.32
CA ASP A 330 -8.49 4.62 21.29
C ASP A 330 -9.36 4.62 20.02
N LEU A 331 -10.55 4.03 20.14
CA LEU A 331 -11.38 3.61 19.00
C LEU A 331 -12.44 4.65 18.61
N TYR A 332 -12.79 5.59 19.50
CA TYR A 332 -13.95 6.46 19.33
C TYR A 332 -13.56 7.93 19.27
N PRO A 333 -14.40 8.81 18.69
CA PRO A 333 -14.18 10.24 18.75
C PRO A 333 -14.00 10.76 20.17
N VAL A 334 -13.18 11.79 20.33
CA VAL A 334 -13.03 12.47 21.62
C VAL A 334 -14.39 13.02 22.05
N PRO A 335 -14.84 12.74 23.29
CA PRO A 335 -16.13 13.20 23.79
C PRO A 335 -16.26 14.73 23.76
N ALA A 336 -17.45 15.22 23.49
CA ALA A 336 -17.72 16.65 23.49
C ALA A 336 -17.38 17.27 24.86
N GLY A 337 -16.52 18.31 24.86
CA GLY A 337 -16.08 18.98 26.09
C GLY A 337 -14.78 18.42 26.70
N ASP A 338 -14.25 17.34 26.21
CA ASP A 338 -12.91 16.87 26.55
C ASP A 338 -11.87 17.76 25.80
N PRO A 339 -10.88 18.38 26.49
CA PRO A 339 -9.88 19.23 25.86
C PRO A 339 -8.81 18.44 25.08
N ARG A 340 -8.75 17.14 25.22
CA ARG A 340 -7.79 16.26 24.55
C ARG A 340 -7.93 16.37 23.03
N LYS A 341 -6.82 16.41 22.35
CA LYS A 341 -6.74 16.33 20.89
C LYS A 341 -6.06 15.03 20.50
N LYS A 342 -6.64 14.31 19.56
CA LYS A 342 -6.02 13.11 18.99
C LYS A 342 -5.94 13.17 17.46
N ASN A 343 -5.03 12.42 16.91
CA ASN A 343 -5.00 12.18 15.47
C ASN A 343 -6.27 11.39 15.09
N THR A 344 -6.97 11.86 14.05
CA THR A 344 -8.20 11.24 13.56
C THR A 344 -7.98 10.21 12.44
N HIS A 345 -6.74 10.10 11.94
CA HIS A 345 -6.38 9.09 10.95
C HIS A 345 -6.33 7.71 11.63
N ALA A 346 -7.06 6.74 11.06
CA ALA A 346 -7.08 5.37 11.58
C ALA A 346 -5.71 4.71 11.43
N SER A 347 -5.33 3.90 12.41
CA SER A 347 -4.07 3.14 12.40
C SER A 347 -4.09 2.00 13.40
N CYS A 348 -3.35 0.92 13.11
CA CYS A 348 -3.15 -0.19 14.03
C CYS A 348 -1.67 -0.32 14.39
N TRP A 349 -1.37 -0.67 15.64
CA TRP A 349 -0.06 -0.57 16.26
C TRP A 349 0.36 -1.88 16.91
N HIS A 350 1.55 -2.36 16.58
CA HIS A 350 2.21 -3.49 17.26
C HIS A 350 3.25 -2.92 18.24
N VAL A 351 2.79 -2.50 19.41
CA VAL A 351 3.53 -1.62 20.32
C VAL A 351 4.80 -2.25 20.87
N ASP A 352 4.75 -3.52 21.25
CA ASP A 352 5.88 -4.23 21.87
C ASP A 352 6.47 -5.33 20.99
N LEU A 353 6.01 -5.45 19.76
CA LEU A 353 6.31 -6.54 18.84
C LEU A 353 5.96 -7.91 19.46
N ASP A 354 4.99 -7.93 20.39
CA ASP A 354 4.49 -9.15 21.04
C ASP A 354 2.96 -9.09 21.12
N HIS A 355 2.35 -8.86 22.28
CA HIS A 355 0.89 -8.91 22.46
C HIS A 355 0.26 -7.54 22.82
N ASP A 356 1.00 -6.44 22.90
CA ASP A 356 0.46 -5.09 23.05
C ASP A 356 0.07 -4.54 21.67
N ILE A 357 -1.10 -4.94 21.19
CA ILE A 357 -1.68 -4.47 19.93
C ILE A 357 -2.74 -3.42 20.28
N ARG A 358 -2.73 -2.30 19.55
CA ARG A 358 -3.66 -1.19 19.73
C ARG A 358 -4.16 -0.67 18.40
N SER A 359 -5.37 -0.10 18.39
CA SER A 359 -5.87 0.65 17.24
C SER A 359 -6.32 2.05 17.65
N LEU A 360 -5.93 3.04 16.85
CA LEU A 360 -6.39 4.41 16.93
C LEU A 360 -7.43 4.62 15.84
N GLN A 361 -8.65 4.97 16.22
CA GLN A 361 -9.74 5.22 15.28
C GLN A 361 -10.63 6.36 15.80
N SER A 362 -11.56 6.83 14.99
CA SER A 362 -12.63 7.76 15.39
C SER A 362 -13.96 7.26 14.82
N VAL A 363 -14.32 6.03 15.21
CA VAL A 363 -15.41 5.26 14.60
C VAL A 363 -16.75 5.92 14.79
N GLU A 364 -17.47 6.09 13.68
CA GLU A 364 -18.87 6.48 13.60
C GLU A 364 -19.66 5.38 12.86
N PRO A 365 -20.98 5.23 13.09
CA PRO A 365 -21.78 4.21 12.42
C PRO A 365 -22.15 4.63 11.00
N ASN A 366 -21.22 4.45 10.06
CA ASN A 366 -21.38 4.72 8.62
C ASN A 366 -20.59 3.71 7.77
N GLU A 367 -20.75 3.78 6.45
CA GLU A 367 -20.10 2.86 5.48
C GLU A 367 -18.58 2.96 5.54
N GLU A 368 -18.04 4.16 5.65
CA GLU A 368 -16.59 4.43 5.68
C GLU A 368 -15.95 3.74 6.89
N TRP A 369 -16.42 4.05 8.09
CA TRP A 369 -15.87 3.48 9.32
C TRP A 369 -16.14 1.97 9.48
N PHE A 370 -17.20 1.46 8.85
CA PHE A 370 -17.43 0.02 8.81
C PHE A 370 -16.32 -0.69 8.01
N GLY A 371 -15.96 -0.17 6.84
CA GLY A 371 -14.83 -0.67 6.06
C GLY A 371 -13.50 -0.50 6.79
N THR A 372 -13.24 0.71 7.32
CA THR A 372 -12.02 1.05 8.05
C THR A 372 -11.81 0.16 9.28
N ALA A 373 -12.85 -0.12 10.07
CA ALA A 373 -12.70 -1.01 11.22
C ALA A 373 -12.31 -2.44 10.80
N HIS A 374 -12.87 -2.97 9.71
CA HIS A 374 -12.45 -4.27 9.17
C HIS A 374 -10.99 -4.26 8.67
N HIS A 375 -10.54 -3.15 8.09
CA HIS A 375 -9.17 -2.92 7.66
C HIS A 375 -8.20 -2.91 8.86
N GLU A 376 -8.43 -2.04 9.83
CA GLU A 376 -7.53 -1.85 10.98
C GLU A 376 -7.42 -3.12 11.84
N LEU A 377 -8.54 -3.82 12.06
CA LEU A 377 -8.48 -5.09 12.78
C LEU A 377 -7.76 -6.18 11.97
N GLY A 378 -7.80 -6.12 10.64
CA GLY A 378 -6.99 -6.97 9.77
C GLY A 378 -5.49 -6.84 10.04
N HIS A 379 -4.99 -5.61 10.24
CA HIS A 379 -3.62 -5.38 10.70
C HIS A 379 -3.35 -6.05 12.05
N GLY A 380 -4.28 -5.90 13.01
CA GLY A 380 -4.16 -6.48 14.35
C GLY A 380 -4.04 -8.01 14.33
N HIS A 381 -4.85 -8.68 13.53
CA HIS A 381 -4.78 -10.14 13.35
C HIS A 381 -3.49 -10.57 12.63
N TYR A 382 -2.97 -9.76 11.71
CA TYR A 382 -1.69 -10.04 11.07
C TYR A 382 -0.54 -9.92 12.08
N PHE A 383 -0.55 -8.91 12.97
CA PHE A 383 0.41 -8.78 14.06
C PHE A 383 0.44 -10.04 14.94
N LEU A 384 -0.72 -10.54 15.35
CA LEU A 384 -0.82 -11.78 16.14
C LEU A 384 -0.26 -12.99 15.38
N ALA A 385 -0.60 -13.12 14.11
CA ALA A 385 -0.22 -14.29 13.31
C ALA A 385 1.29 -14.51 13.24
N TYR A 386 2.10 -13.45 13.10
CA TYR A 386 3.55 -13.58 13.08
C TYR A 386 4.25 -13.41 14.44
N THR A 387 3.51 -13.10 15.52
CA THR A 387 4.07 -13.05 16.87
C THR A 387 4.27 -14.47 17.39
N ARG A 388 5.33 -15.10 16.90
CA ARG A 388 5.68 -16.50 17.20
C ARG A 388 7.16 -16.61 17.54
N PRO A 389 7.59 -17.61 18.33
CA PRO A 389 9.00 -17.81 18.69
C PRO A 389 9.94 -18.00 17.47
N GLU A 390 9.39 -18.55 16.37
CA GLU A 390 10.12 -18.79 15.14
C GLU A 390 10.38 -17.53 14.31
N VAL A 391 9.66 -16.43 14.61
CA VAL A 391 9.82 -15.14 13.93
C VAL A 391 10.57 -14.18 14.87
N PRO A 392 11.85 -13.91 14.61
CA PRO A 392 12.63 -12.97 15.41
C PRO A 392 12.01 -11.56 15.42
N PRO A 393 12.15 -10.77 16.50
CA PRO A 393 11.58 -9.42 16.59
C PRO A 393 11.90 -8.49 15.41
N LEU A 394 13.10 -8.57 14.84
CA LEU A 394 13.48 -7.83 13.62
C LEU A 394 12.61 -8.13 12.41
N LEU A 395 12.01 -9.32 12.34
CA LEU A 395 11.22 -9.82 11.22
C LEU A 395 9.73 -9.95 11.56
N ARG A 396 9.28 -9.45 12.72
CA ARG A 396 7.87 -9.33 13.09
C ARG A 396 7.22 -8.16 12.37
N LEU A 397 7.18 -8.29 11.05
CA LEU A 397 6.62 -7.37 10.07
C LEU A 397 5.77 -8.17 9.07
N GLY A 398 4.98 -7.51 8.25
CA GLY A 398 4.38 -8.18 7.09
C GLY A 398 5.46 -8.67 6.12
N ALA A 399 5.14 -9.64 5.29
CA ALA A 399 6.06 -10.16 4.26
C ALA A 399 6.63 -9.05 3.34
N SER A 400 5.90 -7.94 3.23
CA SER A 400 6.35 -6.62 2.79
C SER A 400 5.35 -5.58 3.32
N PRO A 401 5.65 -4.26 3.26
CA PRO A 401 4.66 -3.22 3.59
C PRO A 401 3.36 -3.37 2.78
N ALA A 402 3.45 -3.67 1.48
CA ALA A 402 2.29 -3.90 0.63
C ALA A 402 1.46 -5.15 1.02
N PHE A 403 2.08 -6.16 1.60
CA PHE A 403 1.36 -7.32 2.13
C PHE A 403 0.51 -6.96 3.34
N HIS A 404 1.04 -6.12 4.23
CA HIS A 404 0.31 -5.69 5.41
C HIS A 404 -0.96 -4.92 5.03
N GLU A 405 -0.81 -3.96 4.11
CA GLU A 405 -1.93 -3.20 3.54
C GLU A 405 -2.90 -4.08 2.74
N GLY A 406 -2.37 -5.04 1.97
CA GLY A 406 -3.19 -5.94 1.14
C GLY A 406 -4.09 -6.88 1.96
N ILE A 407 -3.60 -7.36 3.10
CA ILE A 407 -4.40 -8.19 4.03
C ILE A 407 -5.46 -7.34 4.74
N ALA A 408 -5.10 -6.17 5.21
CA ALA A 408 -6.06 -5.24 5.81
C ALA A 408 -7.15 -4.83 4.80
N GLY A 409 -6.76 -4.47 3.58
CA GLY A 409 -7.68 -4.15 2.49
C GLY A 409 -8.55 -5.33 2.04
N LEU A 410 -8.10 -6.56 2.23
CA LEU A 410 -8.92 -7.75 2.00
C LEU A 410 -10.14 -7.79 2.95
N GLY A 411 -9.96 -7.39 4.22
CA GLY A 411 -11.06 -7.21 5.17
C GLY A 411 -12.07 -6.18 4.69
N GLU A 412 -11.59 -5.08 4.13
CA GLU A 412 -12.43 -4.02 3.58
C GLU A 412 -13.24 -4.47 2.35
N VAL A 413 -12.59 -5.20 1.43
CA VAL A 413 -13.28 -5.80 0.26
C VAL A 413 -14.36 -6.79 0.71
N ALA A 414 -14.05 -7.62 1.71
CA ALA A 414 -15.02 -8.59 2.25
C ALA A 414 -16.18 -7.90 2.97
N ALA A 415 -15.92 -6.82 3.71
CA ALA A 415 -16.94 -6.03 4.42
C ALA A 415 -17.97 -5.39 3.48
N ARG A 416 -17.59 -5.10 2.24
CA ARG A 416 -18.46 -4.49 1.22
C ARG A 416 -19.25 -5.51 0.38
N GLN A 417 -19.03 -6.82 0.58
CA GLN A 417 -19.73 -7.86 -0.16
C GLN A 417 -21.21 -7.94 0.22
N THR A 418 -22.08 -7.91 -0.80
CA THR A 418 -23.53 -7.96 -0.60
C THR A 418 -23.97 -9.14 0.28
N PRO A 419 -23.51 -10.41 0.09
CA PRO A 419 -23.92 -11.51 0.96
C PRO A 419 -23.51 -11.33 2.43
N TYR A 420 -22.37 -10.70 2.71
CA TYR A 420 -21.99 -10.39 4.09
C TYR A 420 -22.93 -9.36 4.70
N LEU A 421 -23.24 -8.27 3.98
CA LEU A 421 -24.18 -7.24 4.44
C LEU A 421 -25.60 -7.77 4.62
N GLU A 422 -26.04 -8.69 3.72
CA GLU A 422 -27.31 -9.41 3.87
C GLU A 422 -27.32 -10.30 5.14
N SER A 423 -26.21 -10.98 5.43
CA SER A 423 -26.09 -11.84 6.62
C SER A 423 -26.16 -11.06 7.94
N LEU A 424 -25.77 -9.80 7.91
CA LEU A 424 -25.87 -8.86 9.05
C LEU A 424 -27.25 -8.18 9.14
N GLY A 425 -28.14 -8.40 8.17
CA GLY A 425 -29.44 -7.73 8.09
C GLY A 425 -29.37 -6.26 7.66
N LEU A 426 -28.22 -5.80 7.19
CA LEU A 426 -28.02 -4.43 6.69
C LEU A 426 -28.63 -4.22 5.31
N LEU A 427 -28.69 -5.28 4.50
CA LEU A 427 -29.35 -5.30 3.19
C LEU A 427 -30.45 -6.36 3.14
N PRO A 428 -31.53 -6.12 2.38
CA PRO A 428 -32.51 -7.17 2.13
C PRO A 428 -31.92 -8.26 1.24
N PRO A 429 -32.28 -9.53 1.44
CA PRO A 429 -31.83 -10.63 0.59
C PRO A 429 -32.22 -10.43 -0.87
N GLY A 430 -31.36 -10.83 -1.81
CA GLY A 430 -31.67 -10.87 -3.24
C GLY A 430 -30.69 -10.17 -4.16
N GLY A 431 -29.55 -9.71 -3.65
CA GLY A 431 -28.45 -9.20 -4.47
C GLY A 431 -27.88 -10.25 -5.41
N LYS A 432 -27.16 -9.83 -6.45
CA LYS A 432 -26.58 -10.72 -7.48
C LYS A 432 -25.17 -10.31 -7.85
N ALA A 433 -24.33 -11.27 -8.15
CA ALA A 433 -22.96 -11.07 -8.63
C ALA A 433 -22.86 -10.20 -9.91
N ALA A 434 -23.95 -10.08 -10.67
CA ALA A 434 -23.99 -9.30 -11.90
C ALA A 434 -24.49 -7.86 -11.73
N ASP A 435 -24.79 -7.43 -10.49
CA ASP A 435 -25.25 -6.07 -10.23
C ASP A 435 -24.15 -5.07 -10.52
N ILE A 436 -24.46 -4.08 -11.38
CA ILE A 436 -23.46 -3.12 -11.87
C ILE A 436 -23.20 -2.00 -10.87
N ALA A 437 -24.19 -1.60 -10.07
CA ALA A 437 -24.06 -0.43 -9.18
C ALA A 437 -22.97 -0.61 -8.10
N PRO A 438 -22.86 -1.77 -7.41
CA PRO A 438 -21.73 -2.02 -6.49
C PRO A 438 -20.38 -2.00 -7.21
N LEU A 439 -20.26 -2.68 -8.37
CA LEU A 439 -19.03 -2.70 -9.15
C LEU A 439 -18.61 -1.31 -9.67
N LEU A 440 -19.56 -0.48 -10.08
CA LEU A 440 -19.29 0.87 -10.54
C LEU A 440 -18.80 1.76 -9.39
N ARG A 441 -19.43 1.66 -8.22
CA ARG A 441 -19.02 2.41 -7.01
C ARG A 441 -17.61 2.06 -6.60
N ASP A 442 -17.32 0.78 -6.51
CA ASP A 442 -15.99 0.26 -6.20
C ASP A 442 -14.93 0.67 -7.23
N ALA A 443 -15.26 0.59 -8.53
CA ALA A 443 -14.35 1.01 -9.60
C ALA A 443 -14.07 2.53 -9.60
N LEU A 444 -15.01 3.37 -9.17
CA LEU A 444 -14.81 4.83 -9.05
C LEU A 444 -13.84 5.20 -7.91
N ALA A 445 -13.73 4.37 -6.88
CA ALA A 445 -12.70 4.50 -5.87
C ALA A 445 -11.36 3.94 -6.36
N THR A 446 -11.35 2.69 -6.77
CA THR A 446 -10.16 1.88 -6.95
C THR A 446 -9.39 2.22 -8.23
N LEU A 447 -10.05 2.38 -9.39
CA LEU A 447 -9.32 2.55 -10.65
C LEU A 447 -8.61 3.91 -10.76
N PRO A 448 -9.23 5.07 -10.44
CA PRO A 448 -8.49 6.33 -10.41
C PRO A 448 -7.32 6.31 -9.45
N PHE A 449 -7.48 5.66 -8.29
CA PHE A 449 -6.42 5.48 -7.32
C PHE A 449 -5.25 4.68 -7.89
N MET A 450 -5.51 3.59 -8.62
CA MET A 450 -4.44 2.81 -9.27
C MET A 450 -3.61 3.64 -10.26
N PHE A 451 -4.27 4.48 -11.07
CA PHE A 451 -3.57 5.36 -12.03
C PHE A 451 -2.87 6.54 -11.36
N TRP A 452 -3.38 7.00 -10.23
CA TRP A 452 -2.71 7.96 -9.37
C TRP A 452 -1.48 7.36 -8.71
N ALA A 453 -1.63 6.26 -7.98
CA ALA A 453 -0.58 5.65 -7.17
C ALA A 453 0.53 5.04 -8.04
N SER A 454 0.18 4.17 -9.01
CA SER A 454 1.16 3.54 -9.90
C SER A 454 1.76 4.52 -10.90
N GLY A 455 0.96 5.45 -11.41
CA GLY A 455 1.38 6.41 -12.44
C GLY A 455 1.98 7.67 -11.83
N THR A 456 1.11 8.59 -11.45
CA THR A 456 1.50 9.97 -11.10
C THR A 456 2.48 10.01 -9.92
N MET A 457 2.13 9.40 -8.79
CA MET A 457 2.93 9.47 -7.57
C MET A 457 4.27 8.75 -7.72
N THR A 458 4.23 7.47 -8.08
CA THR A 458 5.42 6.63 -8.15
C THR A 458 6.46 7.16 -9.14
N HIS A 459 6.03 7.56 -10.35
CA HIS A 459 6.97 8.06 -11.36
C HIS A 459 7.51 9.45 -11.03
N TRP A 460 6.67 10.31 -10.45
CA TRP A 460 7.14 11.64 -10.05
C TRP A 460 8.17 11.57 -8.92
N GLU A 461 7.94 10.74 -7.90
CA GLU A 461 8.90 10.55 -6.80
C GLU A 461 10.17 9.84 -7.26
N ALA A 462 10.08 8.86 -8.17
CA ALA A 462 11.26 8.27 -8.82
C ALA A 462 12.06 9.31 -9.60
N ASP A 463 11.41 10.19 -10.37
CA ASP A 463 12.10 11.28 -11.06
C ASP A 463 12.80 12.22 -10.08
N VAL A 464 12.14 12.59 -8.98
CA VAL A 464 12.72 13.50 -7.98
C VAL A 464 13.93 12.89 -7.28
N TYR A 465 13.85 11.64 -6.82
CA TYR A 465 14.90 11.05 -6.00
C TYR A 465 15.91 10.23 -6.79
N ALA A 466 15.48 9.39 -7.73
CA ALA A 466 16.37 8.49 -8.46
C ALA A 466 16.95 9.11 -9.73
N HIS A 467 16.25 10.07 -10.35
CA HIS A 467 16.70 10.73 -11.58
C HIS A 467 17.11 12.19 -11.36
N ASP A 468 17.21 12.65 -10.10
CA ASP A 468 17.64 14.00 -9.73
C ASP A 468 16.90 15.11 -10.51
N LEU A 469 15.57 14.97 -10.71
CA LEU A 469 14.75 15.94 -11.44
C LEU A 469 14.96 17.36 -10.88
N PRO A 470 15.39 18.33 -11.72
CA PRO A 470 15.62 19.70 -11.24
C PRO A 470 14.35 20.35 -10.67
N PRO A 471 14.44 21.10 -9.56
CA PRO A 471 13.27 21.72 -8.91
C PRO A 471 12.49 22.71 -9.77
N ASP A 472 13.10 23.28 -10.81
CA ASP A 472 12.46 24.14 -11.79
C ASP A 472 11.70 23.39 -12.91
N GLN A 473 11.57 22.06 -12.78
CA GLN A 473 10.80 21.18 -13.66
C GLN A 473 9.75 20.36 -12.88
N TRP A 474 9.67 20.50 -11.56
CA TRP A 474 8.83 19.64 -10.72
C TRP A 474 7.34 19.77 -11.03
N ASN A 475 6.84 20.99 -11.18
CA ASN A 475 5.41 21.20 -11.44
C ASN A 475 5.01 20.82 -12.86
N ALA A 476 5.85 21.11 -13.86
CA ALA A 476 5.65 20.69 -15.24
C ALA A 476 5.62 19.17 -15.37
N ARG A 477 6.57 18.46 -14.72
CA ARG A 477 6.63 17.00 -14.71
C ARG A 477 5.43 16.39 -13.99
N TRP A 478 5.00 16.97 -12.88
CA TRP A 478 3.78 16.56 -12.17
C TRP A 478 2.56 16.58 -13.09
N TRP A 479 2.31 17.70 -13.76
CA TRP A 479 1.16 17.81 -14.66
C TRP A 479 1.29 16.99 -15.93
N GLN A 480 2.50 16.70 -16.37
CA GLN A 480 2.73 15.73 -17.43
C GLN A 480 2.20 14.34 -17.01
N TYR A 481 2.56 13.87 -15.82
CA TYR A 481 2.11 12.56 -15.31
C TYR A 481 0.63 12.53 -14.96
N VAL A 482 0.09 13.58 -14.37
CA VAL A 482 -1.37 13.69 -14.12
C VAL A 482 -2.15 13.58 -15.42
N LEU A 483 -1.66 14.21 -16.49
CA LEU A 483 -2.28 14.12 -17.80
C LEU A 483 -2.12 12.73 -18.42
N GLU A 484 -0.92 12.19 -18.40
CA GLU A 484 -0.57 10.92 -19.03
C GLU A 484 -1.33 9.75 -18.40
N TYR A 485 -1.29 9.65 -17.08
CA TYR A 485 -1.87 8.52 -16.36
C TYR A 485 -3.35 8.73 -16.00
N GLN A 486 -3.75 9.91 -15.55
CA GLN A 486 -5.11 10.14 -15.08
C GLN A 486 -6.04 10.78 -16.14
N GLY A 487 -5.50 11.39 -17.20
CA GLY A 487 -6.29 12.12 -18.19
C GLY A 487 -6.87 13.44 -17.68
N ILE A 488 -6.31 13.97 -16.59
CA ILE A 488 -6.79 15.18 -15.91
C ILE A 488 -5.88 16.35 -16.31
N GLU A 489 -6.50 17.53 -16.49
CA GLU A 489 -5.76 18.77 -16.76
C GLU A 489 -6.09 19.86 -15.72
N PRO A 490 -5.15 20.77 -15.43
CA PRO A 490 -5.43 21.88 -14.53
C PRO A 490 -6.44 22.85 -15.15
N PRO A 491 -7.23 23.59 -14.34
CA PRO A 491 -8.23 24.54 -14.86
C PRO A 491 -7.61 25.73 -15.61
N ALA A 492 -6.32 25.98 -15.46
CA ALA A 492 -5.52 26.98 -16.14
C ALA A 492 -4.05 26.52 -16.17
N PRO A 493 -3.18 27.06 -17.07
CA PRO A 493 -1.76 26.78 -17.03
C PRO A 493 -1.15 27.05 -15.65
N ARG A 494 -0.27 26.14 -15.17
CA ARG A 494 0.36 26.21 -13.87
C ARG A 494 1.87 26.02 -14.05
N GLY A 495 2.61 27.12 -13.89
CA GLY A 495 4.06 27.15 -14.02
C GLY A 495 4.80 26.66 -12.76
N GLU A 496 6.10 26.89 -12.72
CA GLU A 496 6.97 26.46 -11.61
C GLU A 496 6.89 27.35 -10.35
N GLU A 497 6.14 28.46 -10.41
CA GLU A 497 5.72 29.26 -9.24
C GLU A 497 4.77 28.45 -8.33
N PHE A 498 4.11 27.43 -8.88
CA PHE A 498 3.35 26.43 -8.13
C PHE A 498 4.24 25.23 -7.78
N CYS A 499 3.76 24.38 -6.93
CA CYS A 499 4.29 23.03 -6.71
C CYS A 499 3.14 22.14 -6.25
N ASP A 500 2.30 21.75 -7.20
CA ASP A 500 1.04 21.06 -6.88
C ASP A 500 1.27 19.67 -6.27
N ALA A 501 2.36 19.00 -6.63
CA ALA A 501 2.83 17.79 -5.97
C ALA A 501 2.98 17.96 -4.45
N ALA A 502 3.63 19.07 -4.03
CA ALA A 502 3.88 19.35 -2.62
C ALA A 502 2.61 19.50 -1.77
N THR A 503 1.44 19.72 -2.41
CA THR A 503 0.17 19.80 -1.68
C THR A 503 -0.31 18.44 -1.16
N LYS A 504 0.29 17.33 -1.63
CA LYS A 504 -0.01 15.99 -1.14
C LYS A 504 0.81 15.68 0.12
N THR A 505 0.11 15.33 1.19
CA THR A 505 0.69 15.06 2.51
C THR A 505 1.87 14.08 2.44
N HIS A 506 1.68 12.94 1.80
CA HIS A 506 2.68 11.87 1.71
C HIS A 506 3.99 12.27 1.04
N ILE A 507 3.97 13.20 0.09
CA ILE A 507 5.21 13.71 -0.52
C ILE A 507 6.10 14.43 0.52
N ASN A 508 5.48 14.97 1.58
CA ASN A 508 6.18 15.69 2.63
C ASN A 508 6.64 14.77 3.77
N ASP A 509 5.74 13.91 4.28
CA ASP A 509 5.92 13.15 5.52
C ASP A 509 6.20 11.64 5.33
N THR A 510 5.75 11.05 4.22
CA THR A 510 5.93 9.62 3.92
C THR A 510 6.30 9.43 2.44
N PRO A 511 7.40 10.06 1.98
CA PRO A 511 7.77 10.05 0.57
C PRO A 511 8.25 8.69 0.08
N ALA A 512 8.08 8.45 -1.21
CA ALA A 512 8.44 7.20 -1.89
C ALA A 512 7.77 5.96 -1.25
N TYR A 513 6.45 6.05 -1.00
CA TYR A 513 5.67 4.96 -0.40
C TYR A 513 4.42 4.58 -1.20
N TYR A 514 3.92 5.46 -2.07
CA TYR A 514 2.62 5.26 -2.73
C TYR A 514 2.53 4.01 -3.62
N TYR A 515 3.65 3.53 -4.14
CA TYR A 515 3.71 2.25 -4.85
C TYR A 515 3.25 1.06 -3.98
N SER A 516 3.47 1.12 -2.67
CA SER A 516 3.01 0.07 -1.73
C SER A 516 1.50 -0.11 -1.76
N TYR A 517 0.74 0.97 -1.79
CA TYR A 517 -0.73 0.92 -1.86
C TYR A 517 -1.24 0.33 -3.17
N ALA A 518 -0.57 0.63 -4.28
CA ALA A 518 -0.97 0.05 -5.56
C ALA A 518 -0.67 -1.47 -5.63
N ILE A 519 0.48 -1.91 -5.10
CA ILE A 519 0.79 -3.35 -4.96
C ILE A 519 -0.23 -4.01 -4.04
N ALA A 520 -0.54 -3.40 -2.89
CA ALA A 520 -1.54 -3.86 -1.94
C ALA A 520 -2.92 -4.04 -2.59
N THR A 521 -3.34 -3.07 -3.40
CA THR A 521 -4.61 -3.13 -4.13
C THR A 521 -4.66 -4.32 -5.10
N VAL A 522 -3.59 -4.56 -5.85
CA VAL A 522 -3.53 -5.73 -6.76
C VAL A 522 -3.52 -7.02 -5.96
N LEU A 523 -2.75 -7.08 -4.87
CA LEU A 523 -2.65 -8.24 -3.98
C LEU A 523 -4.00 -8.58 -3.34
N GLN A 524 -4.73 -7.59 -2.82
CA GLN A 524 -6.03 -7.84 -2.18
C GLN A 524 -7.05 -8.45 -3.16
N TYR A 525 -7.10 -7.99 -4.42
CA TYR A 525 -7.99 -8.58 -5.42
C TYR A 525 -7.54 -10.00 -5.82
N GLN A 526 -6.24 -10.25 -5.88
CA GLN A 526 -5.73 -11.60 -6.19
C GLN A 526 -6.03 -12.60 -5.06
N LEU A 527 -5.82 -12.21 -3.81
CA LEU A 527 -6.16 -13.02 -2.64
C LEU A 527 -7.68 -13.21 -2.54
N HIS A 528 -8.46 -12.15 -2.79
CA HIS A 528 -9.92 -12.22 -2.82
C HIS A 528 -10.44 -13.19 -3.86
N ASP A 529 -9.90 -13.17 -5.09
CA ASP A 529 -10.24 -14.10 -6.16
C ASP A 529 -9.90 -15.55 -5.76
N HIS A 530 -8.72 -15.77 -5.17
CA HIS A 530 -8.29 -17.09 -4.70
C HIS A 530 -9.19 -17.61 -3.58
N ILE A 531 -9.46 -16.80 -2.56
CA ILE A 531 -10.33 -17.17 -1.44
C ILE A 531 -11.73 -17.49 -1.95
N ALA A 532 -12.32 -16.62 -2.75
CA ALA A 532 -13.67 -16.82 -3.24
C ALA A 532 -13.79 -18.08 -4.11
N ARG A 533 -12.90 -18.25 -5.11
CA ARG A 533 -13.03 -19.34 -6.09
C ARG A 533 -12.48 -20.67 -5.61
N ILE A 534 -11.33 -20.66 -4.92
CA ILE A 534 -10.60 -21.89 -4.60
C ILE A 534 -10.94 -22.36 -3.20
N VAL A 535 -10.98 -21.44 -2.22
CA VAL A 535 -11.28 -21.83 -0.83
C VAL A 535 -12.79 -22.01 -0.62
N LEU A 536 -13.60 -21.04 -1.07
CA LEU A 536 -15.05 -20.99 -0.79
C LEU A 536 -15.94 -21.51 -1.92
N HIS A 537 -15.41 -21.68 -3.14
CA HIS A 537 -16.17 -22.05 -4.34
C HIS A 537 -17.34 -21.08 -4.64
N GLN A 538 -17.12 -19.77 -4.39
CA GLN A 538 -18.08 -18.69 -4.60
C GLN A 538 -17.61 -17.74 -5.73
N ASP A 539 -18.53 -16.89 -6.23
CA ASP A 539 -18.16 -15.80 -7.17
C ASP A 539 -17.50 -14.66 -6.39
N PRO A 540 -16.31 -14.18 -6.76
CA PRO A 540 -15.62 -13.07 -6.07
C PRO A 540 -16.45 -11.78 -5.93
N ARG A 541 -17.43 -11.57 -6.81
CA ARG A 541 -18.33 -10.40 -6.78
C ARG A 541 -19.53 -10.58 -5.86
N PHE A 542 -19.68 -11.75 -5.29
CA PHE A 542 -20.84 -12.13 -4.47
C PHE A 542 -20.45 -13.27 -3.52
N CYS A 543 -19.55 -13.01 -2.59
CA CYS A 543 -19.06 -14.00 -1.63
C CYS A 543 -19.19 -13.51 -0.19
N ASN A 544 -19.07 -14.42 0.75
CA ASN A 544 -19.06 -14.12 2.17
C ASN A 544 -18.00 -14.98 2.87
N TYR A 545 -17.08 -14.33 3.58
CA TYR A 545 -16.04 -15.01 4.35
C TYR A 545 -16.50 -15.39 5.76
N ALA A 546 -17.46 -14.63 6.32
CA ALA A 546 -17.90 -14.82 7.70
C ALA A 546 -18.45 -16.22 7.96
N GLY A 547 -17.95 -16.88 8.99
CA GLY A 547 -18.30 -18.25 9.34
C GLY A 547 -17.54 -19.34 8.58
N HIS A 548 -16.48 -18.97 7.84
CA HIS A 548 -15.67 -19.89 7.04
C HIS A 548 -14.23 -19.99 7.57
N PRO A 549 -13.95 -20.85 8.57
CA PRO A 549 -12.61 -20.96 9.18
C PRO A 549 -11.53 -21.45 8.21
N GLU A 550 -11.88 -22.04 7.09
CA GLU A 550 -10.97 -22.39 6.00
C GLU A 550 -10.29 -21.15 5.37
N VAL A 551 -10.92 -19.99 5.44
CA VAL A 551 -10.31 -18.72 5.01
C VAL A 551 -9.17 -18.34 5.95
N GLY A 552 -9.38 -18.42 7.26
CA GLY A 552 -8.33 -18.13 8.23
C GLY A 552 -7.18 -19.12 8.16
N ALA A 553 -7.46 -20.41 7.93
CA ALA A 553 -6.42 -21.41 7.72
C ALA A 553 -5.56 -21.11 6.49
N PHE A 554 -6.16 -20.65 5.40
CA PHE A 554 -5.44 -20.18 4.21
C PHE A 554 -4.58 -18.97 4.52
N LEU A 555 -5.15 -17.95 5.17
CA LEU A 555 -4.45 -16.73 5.53
C LEU A 555 -3.29 -17.01 6.51
N ASP A 556 -3.49 -17.78 7.60
CA ASP A 556 -2.44 -18.10 8.57
C ASP A 556 -1.21 -18.74 7.91
N GLY A 557 -1.42 -19.52 6.85
CA GLY A 557 -0.32 -20.10 6.07
C GLY A 557 0.68 -19.07 5.54
N MET A 558 0.22 -17.86 5.22
CA MET A 558 1.04 -16.73 4.79
C MET A 558 1.45 -15.85 5.99
N LEU A 559 0.46 -15.41 6.79
CA LEU A 559 0.63 -14.37 7.80
C LEU A 559 1.66 -14.74 8.86
N LYS A 560 1.68 -16.00 9.30
CA LYS A 560 2.59 -16.48 10.34
C LYS A 560 4.07 -16.43 9.98
N GLN A 561 4.40 -16.22 8.71
CA GLN A 561 5.78 -16.16 8.25
C GLN A 561 6.42 -14.79 8.54
N GLY A 562 5.61 -13.74 8.70
CA GLY A 562 6.13 -12.39 8.82
C GLY A 562 7.07 -12.06 7.67
N ASP A 563 8.16 -11.35 7.97
CA ASP A 563 9.20 -10.98 7.00
C ASP A 563 10.36 -12.01 6.92
N THR A 564 10.09 -13.30 7.19
CA THR A 564 11.15 -14.33 7.17
C THR A 564 11.52 -14.83 5.77
N ARG A 565 10.73 -14.45 4.75
CA ARG A 565 10.92 -14.84 3.35
C ARG A 565 10.52 -13.71 2.40
N ASP A 566 11.09 -13.74 1.21
CA ASP A 566 10.63 -12.89 0.10
C ASP A 566 9.13 -13.05 -0.12
N TRP A 567 8.41 -11.94 -0.19
CA TRP A 567 6.95 -11.90 -0.29
C TRP A 567 6.40 -12.59 -1.55
N ARG A 568 7.18 -12.62 -2.66
CA ARG A 568 6.79 -13.31 -3.90
C ARG A 568 6.76 -14.82 -3.68
N THR A 569 7.71 -15.33 -2.88
CA THR A 569 7.75 -16.74 -2.48
C THR A 569 6.57 -17.08 -1.57
N VAL A 570 6.19 -16.18 -0.65
CA VAL A 570 5.02 -16.34 0.22
C VAL A 570 3.74 -16.39 -0.62
N LEU A 571 3.54 -15.43 -1.53
CA LEU A 571 2.37 -15.36 -2.41
C LEU A 571 2.26 -16.59 -3.32
N ARG A 572 3.35 -16.93 -4.01
CA ARG A 572 3.38 -18.11 -4.92
C ARG A 572 3.14 -19.41 -4.18
N GLY A 573 3.70 -19.54 -2.98
CA GLY A 573 3.49 -20.72 -2.13
C GLY A 573 2.04 -20.89 -1.70
N ALA A 574 1.31 -19.80 -1.48
CA ALA A 574 -0.08 -19.81 -1.06
C ALA A 574 -1.06 -19.95 -2.22
N THR A 575 -0.83 -19.24 -3.31
CA THR A 575 -1.80 -19.13 -4.44
C THR A 575 -1.41 -19.93 -5.68
N GLY A 576 -0.15 -20.32 -5.81
CA GLY A 576 0.41 -20.91 -7.03
C GLY A 576 0.70 -19.89 -8.14
N GLU A 577 0.48 -18.59 -7.89
CA GLU A 577 0.59 -17.52 -8.90
C GLU A 577 1.56 -16.42 -8.45
N GLU A 578 2.20 -15.76 -9.42
CA GLU A 578 2.88 -14.48 -9.22
C GLU A 578 1.87 -13.35 -9.05
N LEU A 579 2.30 -12.20 -8.52
CA LEU A 579 1.45 -11.01 -8.42
C LEU A 579 0.97 -10.58 -9.82
N SER A 580 -0.34 -10.43 -9.98
CA SER A 580 -0.97 -10.17 -11.27
C SER A 580 -2.29 -9.41 -11.14
N THR A 581 -2.52 -8.48 -12.07
CA THR A 581 -3.80 -7.76 -12.20
C THR A 581 -4.95 -8.63 -12.76
N ARG A 582 -4.69 -9.89 -13.13
CA ARG A 582 -5.69 -10.81 -13.71
C ARG A 582 -6.99 -10.83 -12.90
N ALA A 583 -6.88 -11.03 -11.61
CA ALA A 583 -8.05 -11.13 -10.72
C ALA A 583 -8.88 -9.83 -10.75
N MET A 584 -8.22 -8.69 -10.70
CA MET A 584 -8.83 -7.36 -10.75
C MET A 584 -9.54 -7.12 -12.09
N VAL A 585 -8.91 -7.46 -13.21
CA VAL A 585 -9.51 -7.35 -14.56
C VAL A 585 -10.73 -8.26 -14.67
N GLU A 586 -10.67 -9.49 -14.13
CA GLU A 586 -11.80 -10.41 -14.14
C GLU A 586 -12.95 -9.98 -13.23
N TYR A 587 -12.63 -9.42 -12.07
CA TYR A 587 -13.61 -8.86 -11.14
C TYR A 587 -14.47 -7.79 -11.82
N TYR A 588 -13.85 -6.86 -12.55
CA TYR A 588 -14.54 -5.76 -13.24
C TYR A 588 -15.01 -6.11 -14.67
N ARG A 589 -14.86 -7.34 -15.14
CA ARG A 589 -15.27 -7.72 -16.52
C ARG A 589 -16.72 -7.37 -16.85
N PRO A 590 -17.73 -7.60 -15.97
CA PRO A 590 -19.12 -7.20 -16.24
C PRO A 590 -19.27 -5.68 -16.35
N LEU A 591 -18.57 -4.93 -15.53
CA LEU A 591 -18.53 -3.47 -15.58
C LEU A 591 -17.93 -2.97 -16.90
N LEU A 592 -16.82 -3.56 -17.35
CA LEU A 592 -16.20 -3.24 -18.63
C LEU A 592 -17.18 -3.44 -19.80
N ALA A 593 -17.91 -4.54 -19.80
CA ALA A 593 -18.92 -4.82 -20.83
C ALA A 593 -20.07 -3.80 -20.80
N TRP A 594 -20.52 -3.44 -19.61
CA TRP A 594 -21.54 -2.40 -19.42
C TRP A 594 -21.06 -1.03 -19.88
N LEU A 595 -19.88 -0.59 -19.45
CA LEU A 595 -19.25 0.69 -19.84
C LEU A 595 -19.04 0.78 -21.36
N THR A 596 -18.57 -0.30 -21.98
CA THR A 596 -18.40 -0.36 -23.45
C THR A 596 -19.73 -0.14 -24.17
N LYS A 597 -20.84 -0.68 -23.63
CA LYS A 597 -22.18 -0.44 -24.17
C LYS A 597 -22.63 1.01 -23.97
N GLN A 598 -22.38 1.60 -22.79
CA GLN A 598 -22.73 3.00 -22.48
C GLN A 598 -21.95 3.99 -23.36
N ASN A 599 -20.73 3.65 -23.71
CA ASN A 599 -19.83 4.53 -24.48
C ASN A 599 -19.93 4.34 -26.01
N ARG A 600 -20.90 3.60 -26.52
CA ARG A 600 -21.07 3.43 -27.97
C ARG A 600 -21.18 4.78 -28.68
N GLY A 601 -20.34 5.00 -29.70
CA GLY A 601 -20.27 6.24 -30.47
C GLY A 601 -19.52 7.38 -29.78
N ARG A 602 -18.91 7.15 -28.62
CA ARG A 602 -18.06 8.13 -27.92
C ARG A 602 -16.58 7.89 -28.25
N THR A 603 -15.77 8.97 -28.25
CA THR A 603 -14.31 8.83 -28.30
C THR A 603 -13.81 8.36 -26.94
N ILE A 604 -13.12 7.21 -26.92
CA ILE A 604 -12.66 6.60 -25.69
C ILE A 604 -11.34 7.23 -25.22
N GLY A 605 -11.26 7.52 -23.92
CA GLY A 605 -10.09 8.09 -23.28
C GLY A 605 -9.98 9.61 -23.40
N TRP A 606 -8.74 10.09 -23.41
CA TRP A 606 -8.40 11.53 -23.34
C TRP A 606 -7.31 11.96 -24.35
N GLU A 607 -6.86 11.08 -25.20
CA GLU A 607 -5.83 11.35 -26.23
C GLU A 607 -6.38 12.14 -27.42
#